data_5cf42633067292049b8d6a9012f687f5
#
_entry.id   5cf42633067292049b8d6a9012f687f5
#
_cell.length_a   1.000
_cell.length_b   1.000
_cell.length_c   1.000
_cell.angle_alpha   90.00
_cell.angle_beta   90.00
_cell.angle_gamma   90.00
#
_symmetry.space_group_name_H-M   'P 1'
#
loop_
_entity.id
_entity.type
_entity.pdbx_description
1 polymer ?
#
loop_
_entity_poly.entity_id
_entity_poly.type
_entity_poly.pdbx_seq_one_letter_code
_entity_poly.pdbx_strand_id
1 'polypeptide(L)'
;NISFGYRRNTEHGEGINGFLVGVSFPLYSNSNNVKAARQRRESAELQVMQAQNEAEASMRTNYEQLQGLQQVIDHSDVKLLQESLTLFAKALQQGEITALVYYVEINSIYEKLQRHIDLHCQSVKLLAELHKAEL
;
A
#
# COMPACT_ATOMS: atom_id res chain seq x y z
N ASN A 1 24.87 41.30 -5.47
CA ASN A 1 26.34 41.38 -5.52
C ASN A 1 26.74 42.83 -5.63
N ILE A 2 27.72 43.23 -4.84
CA ILE A 2 28.33 44.55 -4.91
C ILE A 2 29.71 44.38 -5.56
N SER A 3 29.97 45.11 -6.63
CA SER A 3 31.24 45.08 -7.33
C SER A 3 31.91 46.46 -7.26
N PHE A 4 33.16 46.48 -6.87
CA PHE A 4 34.01 47.67 -6.88
C PHE A 4 35.10 47.47 -7.92
N GLY A 5 35.28 48.41 -8.81
CA GLY A 5 36.32 48.39 -9.81
C GLY A 5 37.05 49.74 -9.85
N TYR A 6 38.35 49.68 -10.02
CA TYR A 6 39.17 50.85 -10.33
C TYR A 6 39.65 50.71 -11.79
N ARG A 7 39.40 51.72 -12.59
CA ARG A 7 39.84 51.76 -13.99
C ARG A 7 40.74 53.00 -14.21
N ARG A 8 41.93 52.73 -14.66
CA ARG A 8 42.85 53.78 -15.09
C ARG A 8 42.96 53.68 -16.59
N ASN A 9 42.61 54.77 -17.26
CA ASN A 9 42.80 54.91 -18.72
C ASN A 9 43.86 56.00 -18.99
N THR A 10 44.89 55.68 -19.80
CA THR A 10 45.90 56.60 -20.21
C THR A 10 45.72 56.80 -21.70
N GLU A 11 45.13 57.89 -22.08
CA GLU A 11 45.09 58.35 -23.49
C GLU A 11 45.73 59.73 -23.59
N HIS A 12 46.69 59.87 -24.49
CA HIS A 12 47.39 61.12 -24.80
C HIS A 12 48.06 61.83 -23.62
N GLY A 13 48.59 61.08 -22.64
CA GLY A 13 49.44 61.66 -21.59
C GLY A 13 48.67 62.18 -20.34
N GLU A 14 47.38 62.20 -20.37
CA GLU A 14 46.55 62.49 -19.19
C GLU A 14 45.91 61.23 -18.64
N GLY A 15 46.19 60.90 -17.38
CA GLY A 15 45.68 59.77 -16.72
C GLY A 15 44.32 60.09 -16.08
N ILE A 16 43.19 59.54 -16.61
CA ILE A 16 41.91 59.67 -16.02
C ILE A 16 41.69 58.42 -15.11
N ASN A 17 41.50 58.65 -13.80
CA ASN A 17 41.24 57.67 -12.83
C ASN A 17 39.74 57.64 -12.54
N GLY A 18 39.10 56.46 -12.66
CA GLY A 18 37.68 56.31 -12.35
C GLY A 18 37.43 55.14 -11.39
N PHE A 19 36.52 55.36 -10.46
CA PHE A 19 35.98 54.31 -9.61
C PHE A 19 34.64 53.86 -10.19
N LEU A 20 34.43 52.56 -10.31
CA LEU A 20 33.19 51.97 -10.76
C LEU A 20 32.56 51.22 -9.58
N VAL A 21 31.38 51.63 -9.19
CA VAL A 21 30.58 50.91 -8.18
C VAL A 21 29.36 50.35 -8.89
N GLY A 22 29.28 49.02 -8.93
CA GLY A 22 28.13 48.32 -9.49
C GLY A 22 27.38 47.60 -8.39
N VAL A 23 26.06 47.78 -8.36
CA VAL A 23 25.17 47.04 -7.47
C VAL A 23 24.20 46.28 -8.36
N SER A 24 24.27 44.96 -8.34
CA SER A 24 23.30 44.10 -9.04
C SER A 24 22.32 43.44 -8.06
N PHE A 25 21.07 43.76 -8.21
CA PHE A 25 19.97 43.11 -7.48
C PHE A 25 19.24 42.16 -8.43
N PRO A 26 19.14 40.85 -8.12
CA PRO A 26 18.34 39.95 -8.91
C PRO A 26 16.84 40.16 -8.60
N LEU A 27 16.21 41.15 -9.23
CA LEU A 27 14.82 41.53 -8.97
C LEU A 27 13.81 40.47 -9.43
N TYR A 28 14.20 39.56 -10.33
CA TYR A 28 13.27 38.61 -10.95
C TYR A 28 13.62 37.13 -10.75
N SER A 29 14.77 36.78 -10.20
CA SER A 29 15.18 35.38 -10.06
C SER A 29 14.43 34.61 -8.96
N ASN A 30 13.84 35.31 -7.99
CA ASN A 30 13.17 34.67 -6.85
C ASN A 30 11.66 34.40 -7.07
N SER A 31 10.99 35.10 -7.98
CA SER A 31 9.55 34.91 -8.18
C SER A 31 9.19 33.51 -8.71
N ASN A 32 10.00 32.99 -9.61
CA ASN A 32 9.82 31.64 -10.14
C ASN A 32 10.15 30.55 -9.11
N ASN A 33 11.15 30.77 -8.27
CA ASN A 33 11.50 29.87 -7.18
C ASN A 33 10.42 29.81 -6.11
N VAL A 34 9.80 30.94 -5.78
CA VAL A 34 8.68 31.02 -4.84
C VAL A 34 7.43 30.32 -5.40
N LYS A 35 7.12 30.51 -6.70
CA LYS A 35 6.03 29.78 -7.37
C LYS A 35 6.29 28.29 -7.40
N ALA A 36 7.50 27.87 -7.76
CA ALA A 36 7.89 26.46 -7.76
C ALA A 36 7.82 25.85 -6.36
N ALA A 37 8.22 26.57 -5.32
CA ALA A 37 8.12 26.10 -3.93
C ALA A 37 6.65 25.97 -3.48
N ARG A 38 5.79 26.89 -3.86
CA ARG A 38 4.33 26.79 -3.58
C ARG A 38 3.71 25.59 -4.28
N GLN A 39 4.01 25.37 -5.56
CA GLN A 39 3.51 24.22 -6.31
C GLN A 39 3.99 22.90 -5.72
N ARG A 40 5.25 22.83 -5.28
CA ARG A 40 5.78 21.62 -4.60
C ARG A 40 5.07 21.36 -3.28
N ARG A 41 4.79 22.41 -2.50
CA ARG A 41 4.04 22.29 -1.26
C ARG A 41 2.62 21.80 -1.52
N GLU A 42 1.91 22.40 -2.45
CA GLU A 42 0.55 22.00 -2.83
C GLU A 42 0.51 20.57 -3.34
N SER A 43 1.48 20.18 -4.19
CA SER A 43 1.63 18.80 -4.65
C SER A 43 1.90 17.83 -3.48
N ALA A 44 2.72 18.20 -2.51
CA ALA A 44 2.98 17.37 -1.34
C ALA A 44 1.74 17.23 -0.44
N GLU A 45 0.98 18.32 -0.24
CA GLU A 45 -0.29 18.28 0.51
C GLU A 45 -1.32 17.36 -0.17
N LEU A 46 -1.43 17.42 -1.50
CA LEU A 46 -2.29 16.51 -2.27
C LEU A 46 -1.82 15.04 -2.19
N GLN A 47 -0.52 14.79 -2.23
CA GLN A 47 0.02 13.43 -2.06
C GLN A 47 -0.28 12.85 -0.68
N VAL A 48 -0.19 13.66 0.38
CA VAL A 48 -0.57 13.22 1.73
C VAL A 48 -2.06 12.88 1.80
N MET A 49 -2.92 13.74 1.25
CA MET A 49 -4.36 13.49 1.21
C MET A 49 -4.70 12.23 0.39
N GLN A 50 -4.02 12.03 -0.74
CA GLN A 50 -4.18 10.83 -1.55
C GLN A 50 -3.76 9.58 -0.78
N ALA A 51 -2.60 9.61 -0.12
CA ALA A 51 -2.11 8.48 0.68
C ALA A 51 -3.07 8.15 1.84
N GLN A 52 -3.65 9.15 2.49
CA GLN A 52 -4.65 8.95 3.53
C GLN A 52 -5.92 8.28 2.97
N ASN A 53 -6.45 8.77 1.86
CA ASN A 53 -7.63 8.20 1.22
C ASN A 53 -7.38 6.75 0.75
N GLU A 54 -6.21 6.47 0.21
CA GLU A 54 -5.81 5.12 -0.20
C GLU A 54 -5.69 4.17 1.01
N ALA A 55 -5.12 4.65 2.12
CA ALA A 55 -5.02 3.88 3.35
C ALA A 55 -6.41 3.57 3.93
N GLU A 56 -7.30 4.56 4.03
CA GLU A 56 -8.68 4.37 4.50
C GLU A 56 -9.45 3.40 3.60
N ALA A 57 -9.35 3.54 2.28
CA ALA A 57 -10.01 2.65 1.33
C ALA A 57 -9.49 1.22 1.45
N SER A 58 -8.19 1.04 1.61
CA SER A 58 -7.56 -0.27 1.83
C SER A 58 -8.03 -0.92 3.14
N MET A 59 -8.03 -0.16 4.24
CA MET A 59 -8.53 -0.64 5.53
C MET A 59 -9.98 -1.09 5.45
N ARG A 60 -10.83 -0.29 4.83
CA ARG A 60 -12.24 -0.61 4.65
C ARG A 60 -12.42 -1.88 3.82
N THR A 61 -11.71 -2.01 2.72
CA THR A 61 -11.75 -3.20 1.87
C THR A 61 -11.32 -4.45 2.62
N ASN A 62 -10.20 -4.36 3.38
CA ASN A 62 -9.71 -5.47 4.19
C ASN A 62 -10.71 -5.87 5.29
N TYR A 63 -11.38 -4.90 5.90
CA TYR A 63 -12.41 -5.16 6.91
C TYR A 63 -13.64 -5.85 6.31
N GLU A 64 -14.13 -5.37 5.16
CA GLU A 64 -15.27 -5.99 4.45
C GLU A 64 -14.92 -7.43 4.00
N GLN A 65 -13.69 -7.66 3.51
CA GLN A 65 -13.21 -9.00 3.18
C GLN A 65 -13.12 -9.91 4.41
N LEU A 66 -12.63 -9.39 5.54
CA LEU A 66 -12.55 -10.15 6.78
C LEU A 66 -13.95 -10.59 7.26
N GLN A 67 -14.92 -9.69 7.23
CA GLN A 67 -16.31 -10.02 7.55
C GLN A 67 -16.89 -11.11 6.63
N GLY A 68 -16.65 -10.98 5.32
CA GLY A 68 -17.07 -11.99 4.35
C GLY A 68 -16.45 -13.37 4.61
N LEU A 69 -15.15 -13.41 4.90
CA LEU A 69 -14.46 -14.65 5.26
C LEU A 69 -15.01 -15.26 6.55
N GLN A 70 -15.25 -14.48 7.59
CA GLN A 70 -15.82 -14.95 8.84
C GLN A 70 -17.20 -15.56 8.64
N GLN A 71 -18.07 -14.92 7.86
CA GLN A 71 -19.38 -15.48 7.53
C GLN A 71 -19.28 -16.85 6.84
N VAL A 72 -18.36 -17.01 5.89
CA VAL A 72 -18.16 -18.31 5.20
C VAL A 72 -17.59 -19.36 6.15
N ILE A 73 -16.67 -18.99 7.03
CA ILE A 73 -16.09 -19.87 8.03
C ILE A 73 -17.18 -20.37 9.01
N ASP A 74 -17.99 -19.45 9.51
CA ASP A 74 -19.05 -19.76 10.49
C ASP A 74 -20.15 -20.66 9.89
N HIS A 75 -20.39 -20.57 8.58
CA HIS A 75 -21.36 -21.42 7.89
C HIS A 75 -20.78 -22.79 7.49
N SER A 76 -19.48 -23.01 7.64
CA SER A 76 -18.86 -24.29 7.34
C SER A 76 -18.91 -25.23 8.54
N ASP A 77 -19.76 -26.23 8.47
CA ASP A 77 -19.94 -27.23 9.55
C ASP A 77 -18.84 -28.31 9.46
N VAL A 78 -17.66 -27.99 10.05
CA VAL A 78 -16.51 -28.90 10.12
C VAL A 78 -16.85 -30.18 10.88
N LYS A 79 -17.73 -30.09 11.91
CA LYS A 79 -18.16 -31.25 12.70
C LYS A 79 -18.94 -32.23 11.82
N LEU A 80 -19.85 -31.73 11.00
CA LEU A 80 -20.59 -32.53 10.05
C LEU A 80 -19.66 -33.25 9.05
N LEU A 81 -18.62 -32.54 8.56
CA LEU A 81 -17.65 -33.15 7.68
C LEU A 81 -16.87 -34.28 8.37
N GLN A 82 -16.47 -34.12 9.64
CA GLN A 82 -15.78 -35.17 10.41
C GLN A 82 -16.71 -36.37 10.72
N GLU A 83 -17.96 -36.10 11.04
CA GLU A 83 -18.98 -37.17 11.24
C GLU A 83 -19.21 -37.94 9.92
N SER A 84 -19.26 -37.23 8.79
CA SER A 84 -19.38 -37.84 7.47
C SER A 84 -18.21 -38.79 7.13
N LEU A 85 -16.97 -38.42 7.49
CA LEU A 85 -15.80 -39.30 7.32
C LEU A 85 -15.99 -40.63 8.05
N THR A 86 -16.48 -40.59 9.30
CA THR A 86 -16.71 -41.82 10.09
C THR A 86 -17.85 -42.64 9.55
N LEU A 87 -18.90 -41.99 9.03
CA LEU A 87 -20.04 -42.67 8.43
C LEU A 87 -19.64 -43.41 7.13
N PHE A 88 -18.91 -42.74 6.23
CA PHE A 88 -18.43 -43.37 4.99
C PHE A 88 -17.49 -44.54 5.27
N ALA A 89 -16.59 -44.44 6.28
CA ALA A 89 -15.74 -45.55 6.67
C ALA A 89 -16.53 -46.77 7.14
N LYS A 90 -17.61 -46.57 7.95
CA LYS A 90 -18.52 -47.63 8.39
C LYS A 90 -19.27 -48.25 7.22
N ALA A 91 -19.81 -47.44 6.31
CA ALA A 91 -20.57 -47.92 5.16
C ALA A 91 -19.65 -48.76 4.22
N LEU A 92 -18.39 -48.40 4.08
CA LEU A 92 -17.42 -49.23 3.33
C LEU A 92 -17.21 -50.58 4.06
N GLN A 93 -17.01 -50.58 5.38
CA GLN A 93 -16.80 -51.81 6.16
C GLN A 93 -18.02 -52.75 6.11
N GLN A 94 -19.21 -52.19 6.04
CA GLN A 94 -20.46 -52.93 5.94
C GLN A 94 -20.77 -53.41 4.48
N GLY A 95 -19.94 -52.96 3.51
CA GLY A 95 -20.17 -53.33 2.11
C GLY A 95 -21.32 -52.55 1.45
N GLU A 96 -21.86 -51.50 2.12
CA GLU A 96 -22.95 -50.70 1.60
C GLU A 96 -22.54 -49.80 0.45
N ILE A 97 -21.27 -49.42 0.42
CA ILE A 97 -20.67 -48.61 -0.66
C ILE A 97 -19.43 -49.28 -1.24
N THR A 98 -19.12 -49.00 -2.48
CA THR A 98 -17.91 -49.47 -3.13
C THR A 98 -16.68 -48.64 -2.70
N ALA A 99 -15.50 -49.24 -2.79
CA ALA A 99 -14.24 -48.53 -2.53
C ALA A 99 -14.10 -47.28 -3.39
N LEU A 100 -14.53 -47.31 -4.66
CA LEU A 100 -14.50 -46.16 -5.56
C LEU A 100 -15.34 -45.01 -5.03
N VAL A 101 -16.58 -45.25 -4.62
CA VAL A 101 -17.47 -44.24 -4.04
C VAL A 101 -16.86 -43.69 -2.77
N TYR A 102 -16.34 -44.53 -1.89
CA TYR A 102 -15.66 -44.10 -0.67
C TYR A 102 -14.52 -43.10 -0.97
N TYR A 103 -13.61 -43.44 -1.91
CA TYR A 103 -12.50 -42.55 -2.23
C TYR A 103 -12.93 -41.23 -2.83
N VAL A 104 -13.96 -41.20 -3.66
CA VAL A 104 -14.50 -39.96 -4.24
C VAL A 104 -15.07 -39.05 -3.15
N GLU A 105 -15.88 -39.60 -2.26
CA GLU A 105 -16.51 -38.83 -1.18
C GLU A 105 -15.49 -38.34 -0.15
N ILE A 106 -14.55 -39.18 0.24
CA ILE A 106 -13.47 -38.79 1.17
C ILE A 106 -12.61 -37.68 0.56
N ASN A 107 -12.23 -37.74 -0.72
CA ASN A 107 -11.51 -36.65 -1.38
C ASN A 107 -12.31 -35.36 -1.35
N SER A 108 -13.59 -35.38 -1.65
CA SER A 108 -14.46 -34.22 -1.58
C SER A 108 -14.52 -33.61 -0.17
N ILE A 109 -14.57 -34.43 0.87
CA ILE A 109 -14.56 -33.98 2.27
C ILE A 109 -13.20 -33.35 2.62
N TYR A 110 -12.08 -33.95 2.22
CA TYR A 110 -10.74 -33.38 2.45
C TYR A 110 -10.54 -32.05 1.74
N GLU A 111 -11.02 -31.90 0.51
CA GLU A 111 -10.99 -30.62 -0.19
C GLU A 111 -11.77 -29.51 0.54
N LYS A 112 -12.95 -29.85 1.10
CA LYS A 112 -13.73 -28.91 1.90
C LYS A 112 -13.02 -28.54 3.20
N LEU A 113 -12.40 -29.50 3.89
CA LEU A 113 -11.61 -29.24 5.11
C LEU A 113 -10.39 -28.39 4.80
N GLN A 114 -9.67 -28.68 3.70
CA GLN A 114 -8.54 -27.90 3.27
C GLN A 114 -8.95 -26.44 2.98
N ARG A 115 -10.05 -26.26 2.26
CA ARG A 115 -10.59 -24.93 1.98
C ARG A 115 -10.94 -24.16 3.26
N HIS A 116 -11.53 -24.84 4.26
CA HIS A 116 -11.81 -24.23 5.54
C HIS A 116 -10.54 -23.74 6.25
N ILE A 117 -9.47 -24.52 6.25
CA ILE A 117 -8.17 -24.14 6.81
C ILE A 117 -7.59 -22.95 6.05
N ASP A 118 -7.66 -22.94 4.72
CA ASP A 118 -7.16 -21.86 3.89
C ASP A 118 -7.90 -20.54 4.16
N LEU A 119 -9.22 -20.59 4.34
CA LEU A 119 -10.02 -19.42 4.72
C LEU A 119 -9.63 -18.89 6.09
N HIS A 120 -9.40 -19.77 7.08
CA HIS A 120 -8.89 -19.36 8.38
C HIS A 120 -7.52 -18.68 8.28
N CYS A 121 -6.59 -19.23 7.49
CA CYS A 121 -5.29 -18.64 7.28
C CYS A 121 -5.39 -17.25 6.62
N GLN A 122 -6.29 -17.08 5.66
CA GLN A 122 -6.54 -15.78 5.02
C GLN A 122 -7.14 -14.77 6.01
N SER A 123 -8.09 -15.19 6.83
CA SER A 123 -8.69 -14.36 7.89
C SER A 123 -7.63 -13.86 8.87
N VAL A 124 -6.74 -14.73 9.34
CA VAL A 124 -5.65 -14.35 10.25
C VAL A 124 -4.66 -13.38 9.61
N LYS A 125 -4.34 -13.57 8.31
CA LYS A 125 -3.47 -12.65 7.57
C LYS A 125 -4.08 -11.25 7.46
N LEU A 126 -5.36 -11.16 7.07
CA LEU A 126 -6.07 -9.88 6.98
C LEU A 126 -6.15 -9.18 8.34
N LEU A 127 -6.39 -9.94 9.41
CA LEU A 127 -6.43 -9.42 10.76
C LEU A 127 -5.07 -8.85 11.19
N ALA A 128 -3.98 -9.53 10.83
CA ALA A 128 -2.63 -9.05 11.08
C ALA A 128 -2.29 -7.77 10.28
N GLU A 129 -2.76 -7.68 9.03
CA GLU A 129 -2.60 -6.47 8.21
C GLU A 129 -3.37 -5.27 8.77
N LEU A 130 -4.60 -5.49 9.25
CA LEU A 130 -5.38 -4.45 9.92
C LEU A 130 -4.70 -3.95 11.20
N HIS A 131 -4.20 -4.85 12.06
CA HIS A 131 -3.45 -4.46 13.26
C HIS A 131 -2.15 -3.71 12.95
N LYS A 132 -1.47 -4.08 11.87
CA LYS A 132 -0.26 -3.36 11.44
C LYS A 132 -0.54 -1.92 11.01
N ALA A 133 -1.74 -1.64 10.53
CA ALA A 133 -2.14 -0.31 10.10
C ALA A 133 -2.58 0.61 11.26
N GLU A 134 -2.82 0.03 12.46
CA GLU A 134 -3.14 0.76 13.69
C GLU A 134 -1.89 1.22 14.48
N LEU A 135 -0.70 0.70 14.13
CA LEU A 135 0.60 1.04 14.73
C LEU A 135 1.31 2.15 13.96
#